data_e9f1fd406bb52dbb292cf4e9a41758d7
#
_entry.id   e9f1fd406bb52dbb292cf4e9a41758d7
#
_cell.length_a   1.000
_cell.length_b   1.000
_cell.length_c   1.000
_cell.angle_alpha   90.00
_cell.angle_beta   90.00
_cell.angle_gamma   90.00
#
_symmetry.space_group_name_H-M   'P 1'
#
loop_
_entity.id
_entity.type
_entity.pdbx_description
1 polymer ?
#
loop_
_entity_poly.entity_id
_entity_poly.type
_entity_poly.pdbx_seq_one_letter_code
_entity_poly.pdbx_strand_id
1 'polypeptide(L)'
;AGGLMHGPTFMANPLACAIAGASLDLLARDPELSAVAGLERGLAEGLAPARDLGSVRDVRVRGGVGVIELREPLRGSEIAAYAVQRGVWVRPFRNLVYTMPPYVTSDEDLATLTEVLVHAVATVHG
;
A
#
# COMPACT_ATOMS: atom_id res chain seq x y z
N ALA A 1 16.68 -0.63 32.33
CA ALA A 1 16.35 -1.14 30.99
C ALA A 1 17.20 -2.37 30.70
N GLY A 2 16.59 -3.45 30.21
CA GLY A 2 17.29 -4.65 29.80
C GLY A 2 17.98 -4.47 28.43
N GLY A 3 18.73 -5.48 27.99
CA GLY A 3 19.36 -5.48 26.66
C GLY A 3 18.32 -5.48 25.54
N LEU A 4 18.59 -4.77 24.44
CA LEU A 4 17.81 -4.86 23.22
C LEU A 4 18.05 -6.22 22.58
N MET A 5 17.00 -7.04 22.54
CA MET A 5 17.02 -8.36 21.90
C MET A 5 16.93 -8.21 20.38
N HIS A 6 18.03 -7.82 19.76
CA HIS A 6 18.14 -7.55 18.34
C HIS A 6 19.50 -8.02 17.83
N GLY A 7 19.53 -8.92 16.88
CA GLY A 7 20.79 -9.54 16.40
C GLY A 7 20.72 -10.09 14.98
N PRO A 8 20.28 -9.29 13.97
CA PRO A 8 20.34 -9.73 12.58
C PRO A 8 21.80 -9.92 12.14
N THR A 9 22.06 -10.95 11.36
CA THR A 9 23.40 -11.35 10.90
C THR A 9 24.18 -10.22 10.21
N PHE A 10 23.48 -9.35 9.47
CA PHE A 10 24.09 -8.24 8.73
C PHE A 10 23.90 -6.87 9.40
N MET A 11 23.66 -6.86 10.70
CA MET A 11 23.55 -5.61 11.47
C MET A 11 24.85 -4.80 11.36
N ALA A 12 24.70 -3.47 11.26
CA ALA A 12 25.80 -2.51 11.07
C ALA A 12 26.61 -2.72 9.77
N ASN A 13 26.05 -3.35 8.75
CA ASN A 13 26.68 -3.39 7.44
C ASN A 13 26.92 -1.95 6.92
N PRO A 14 28.17 -1.55 6.57
CA PRO A 14 28.47 -0.16 6.24
C PRO A 14 27.67 0.39 5.06
N LEU A 15 27.45 -0.43 4.01
CA LEU A 15 26.64 -0.02 2.86
C LEU A 15 25.18 0.21 3.25
N ALA A 16 24.60 -0.70 4.02
CA ALA A 16 23.23 -0.55 4.49
C ALA A 16 23.06 0.68 5.40
N CYS A 17 24.05 0.97 6.26
CA CYS A 17 24.04 2.17 7.10
C CYS A 17 24.15 3.45 6.26
N ALA A 18 24.99 3.46 5.22
CA ALA A 18 25.11 4.60 4.32
C ALA A 18 23.81 4.86 3.54
N ILE A 19 23.15 3.81 3.05
CA ILE A 19 21.85 3.91 2.38
C ILE A 19 20.76 4.40 3.34
N ALA A 20 20.72 3.89 4.57
CA ALA A 20 19.78 4.34 5.59
C ALA A 20 20.01 5.83 5.94
N GLY A 21 21.26 6.27 6.08
CA GLY A 21 21.61 7.68 6.30
C GLY A 21 21.11 8.56 5.16
N ALA A 22 21.40 8.20 3.91
CA ALA A 22 20.92 8.94 2.74
C ALA A 22 19.39 8.99 2.65
N SER A 23 18.71 7.92 3.04
CA SER A 23 17.23 7.89 3.11
C SER A 23 16.68 8.86 4.17
N LEU A 24 17.32 8.91 5.35
CA LEU A 24 16.95 9.87 6.40
C LEU A 24 17.20 11.33 5.97
N ASP A 25 18.30 11.58 5.27
CA ASP A 25 18.61 12.91 4.73
C ASP A 25 17.56 13.36 3.69
N LEU A 26 17.05 12.44 2.87
CA LEU A 26 15.95 12.72 1.94
C LEU A 26 14.65 13.07 2.68
N LEU A 27 14.30 12.29 3.69
CA LEU A 27 13.11 12.56 4.51
C LEU A 27 13.20 13.90 5.27
N ALA A 28 14.41 14.26 5.74
CA ALA A 28 14.63 15.53 6.43
C ALA A 28 14.44 16.78 5.55
N ARG A 29 14.47 16.62 4.21
CA ARG A 29 14.20 17.72 3.26
C ARG A 29 12.72 18.04 3.10
N ASP A 30 11.84 17.11 3.47
CA ASP A 30 10.38 17.30 3.48
C ASP A 30 9.83 16.91 4.87
N PRO A 31 10.06 17.75 5.89
CA PRO A 31 9.67 17.45 7.27
C PRO A 31 8.16 17.35 7.47
N GLU A 32 7.37 17.95 6.57
CA GLU A 32 5.91 17.87 6.58
C GLU A 32 5.39 16.60 5.88
N LEU A 33 6.28 15.81 5.27
CA LEU A 33 5.93 14.62 4.51
C LEU A 33 4.83 14.89 3.46
N SER A 34 4.99 15.97 2.70
CA SER A 34 4.00 16.46 1.72
C SER A 34 3.65 15.40 0.68
N ALA A 35 4.64 14.58 0.25
CA ALA A 35 4.42 13.46 -0.64
C ALA A 35 3.48 12.41 -0.03
N VAL A 36 3.60 12.14 1.29
CA VAL A 36 2.72 11.21 2.00
C VAL A 36 1.29 11.74 2.06
N ALA A 37 1.12 13.04 2.32
CA ALA A 37 -0.19 13.68 2.32
C ALA A 37 -0.85 13.65 0.93
N GLY A 38 -0.06 13.78 -0.14
CA GLY A 38 -0.51 13.59 -1.52
C GLY A 38 -1.01 12.18 -1.77
N LEU A 39 -0.23 11.16 -1.40
CA LEU A 39 -0.62 9.76 -1.51
C LEU A 39 -1.89 9.45 -0.71
N GLU A 40 -2.01 9.98 0.52
CA GLU A 40 -3.19 9.76 1.36
C GLU A 40 -4.46 10.25 0.67
N ARG A 41 -4.43 11.46 0.10
CA ARG A 41 -5.56 12.01 -0.66
C ARG A 41 -5.90 11.15 -1.89
N GLY A 42 -4.91 10.86 -2.74
CA GLY A 42 -5.11 10.07 -3.95
C GLY A 42 -5.61 8.65 -3.66
N LEU A 43 -5.10 7.99 -2.63
CA LEU A 43 -5.60 6.69 -2.17
C LEU A 43 -7.04 6.80 -1.65
N ALA A 44 -7.35 7.84 -0.86
CA ALA A 44 -8.69 8.02 -0.30
C ALA A 44 -9.74 8.26 -1.41
N GLU A 45 -9.40 9.08 -2.40
CA GLU A 45 -10.25 9.36 -3.56
C GLU A 45 -10.39 8.13 -4.46
N GLY A 46 -9.28 7.50 -4.83
CA GLY A 46 -9.27 6.37 -5.76
C GLY A 46 -9.89 5.09 -5.21
N LEU A 47 -9.81 4.84 -3.90
CA LEU A 47 -10.42 3.68 -3.27
C LEU A 47 -11.87 3.93 -2.80
N ALA A 48 -12.34 5.17 -2.78
CA ALA A 48 -13.69 5.51 -2.31
C ALA A 48 -14.81 4.69 -2.99
N PRO A 49 -14.78 4.43 -4.32
CA PRO A 49 -15.84 3.66 -4.98
C PRO A 49 -16.00 2.23 -4.44
N ALA A 50 -14.95 1.66 -3.83
CA ALA A 50 -15.06 0.33 -3.22
C ALA A 50 -16.04 0.28 -2.04
N ARG A 51 -16.38 1.41 -1.41
CA ARG A 51 -17.35 1.47 -0.31
C ARG A 51 -18.76 1.07 -0.71
N ASP A 52 -19.07 1.25 -2.00
CA ASP A 52 -20.41 0.95 -2.54
C ASP A 52 -20.57 -0.53 -2.92
N LEU A 53 -19.51 -1.32 -2.86
CA LEU A 53 -19.53 -2.75 -3.14
C LEU A 53 -20.09 -3.52 -1.93
N GLY A 54 -21.13 -4.33 -2.14
CA GLY A 54 -21.76 -5.11 -1.08
C GLY A 54 -20.84 -6.08 -0.35
N SER A 55 -19.78 -6.56 -1.02
CA SER A 55 -18.75 -7.44 -0.47
C SER A 55 -17.76 -6.72 0.44
N VAL A 56 -17.69 -5.38 0.37
CA VAL A 56 -16.73 -4.58 1.14
C VAL A 56 -17.31 -4.24 2.51
N ARG A 57 -16.51 -4.45 3.53
CA ARG A 57 -16.81 -4.11 4.93
C ARG A 57 -16.38 -2.68 5.26
N ASP A 58 -15.17 -2.31 4.83
CA ASP A 58 -14.58 -1.01 5.14
C ASP A 58 -13.48 -0.64 4.14
N VAL A 59 -13.26 0.65 3.95
CA VAL A 59 -12.16 1.23 3.18
C VAL A 59 -11.44 2.24 4.04
N ARG A 60 -10.16 2.00 4.30
CA ARG A 60 -9.30 2.81 5.18
C ARG A 60 -8.08 3.29 4.44
N VAL A 61 -7.69 4.52 4.73
CA VAL A 61 -6.42 5.08 4.26
C VAL A 61 -5.72 5.78 5.42
N ARG A 62 -4.41 5.58 5.52
CA ARG A 62 -3.56 6.28 6.47
C ARG A 62 -2.20 6.51 5.83
N GLY A 63 -1.84 7.79 5.58
CA GLY A 63 -0.62 8.13 4.86
C GLY A 63 -0.52 7.37 3.54
N GLY A 64 0.60 6.71 3.28
CA GLY A 64 0.83 5.91 2.07
C GLY A 64 0.21 4.51 2.07
N VAL A 65 -0.74 4.19 2.97
CA VAL A 65 -1.35 2.86 3.07
C VAL A 65 -2.84 2.94 2.79
N GLY A 66 -3.29 2.24 1.75
CA GLY A 66 -4.71 2.07 1.40
C GLY A 66 -5.17 0.62 1.59
N VAL A 67 -6.37 0.43 2.15
CA VAL A 67 -6.92 -0.89 2.48
C VAL A 67 -8.39 -0.96 2.10
N ILE A 68 -8.77 -2.03 1.38
CA ILE A 68 -10.15 -2.48 1.20
C ILE A 68 -10.31 -3.75 2.03
N GLU A 69 -11.19 -3.73 3.03
CA GLU A 69 -11.52 -4.89 3.86
C GLU A 69 -12.81 -5.54 3.36
N LEU A 70 -12.75 -6.83 3.08
CA LEU A 70 -13.91 -7.61 2.66
C LEU A 70 -14.64 -8.20 3.87
N ARG A 71 -15.94 -8.50 3.70
CA ARG A 71 -16.78 -9.17 4.71
C ARG A 71 -16.41 -10.64 4.85
N GLU A 72 -16.05 -11.27 3.74
CA GLU A 72 -15.74 -12.69 3.62
C GLU A 72 -14.24 -12.90 3.34
N PRO A 73 -13.74 -14.13 3.55
CA PRO A 73 -12.37 -14.47 3.18
C PRO A 73 -12.09 -14.18 1.71
N LEU A 74 -10.93 -13.59 1.47
CA LEU A 74 -10.50 -13.11 0.17
C LEU A 74 -10.11 -14.28 -0.77
N ARG A 75 -10.60 -14.24 -2.02
CA ARG A 75 -10.07 -15.06 -3.12
C ARG A 75 -8.78 -14.44 -3.66
N GLY A 76 -7.72 -14.50 -2.84
CA GLY A 76 -6.50 -13.72 -3.04
C GLY A 76 -5.76 -14.02 -4.33
N SER A 77 -5.74 -15.28 -4.79
CA SER A 77 -5.12 -15.67 -6.06
C SER A 77 -5.84 -15.06 -7.28
N GLU A 78 -7.17 -14.97 -7.23
CA GLU A 78 -7.97 -14.38 -8.31
C GLU A 78 -7.79 -12.86 -8.36
N ILE A 79 -7.79 -12.18 -7.21
CA ILE A 79 -7.47 -10.74 -7.10
C ILE A 79 -6.07 -10.46 -7.64
N ALA A 80 -5.06 -11.24 -7.23
CA ALA A 80 -3.70 -11.06 -7.70
C ALA A 80 -3.57 -11.30 -9.22
N ALA A 81 -4.21 -12.35 -9.74
CA ALA A 81 -4.19 -12.63 -11.18
C ALA A 81 -4.87 -11.52 -12.00
N TYR A 82 -6.01 -11.00 -11.53
CA TYR A 82 -6.70 -9.88 -12.16
C TYR A 82 -5.82 -8.62 -12.22
N ALA A 83 -5.16 -8.30 -11.11
CA ALA A 83 -4.30 -7.13 -11.00
C ALA A 83 -3.06 -7.24 -11.90
N VAL A 84 -2.37 -8.40 -11.90
CA VAL A 84 -1.17 -8.64 -12.71
C VAL A 84 -1.47 -8.51 -14.22
N GLN A 85 -2.62 -9.00 -14.68
CA GLN A 85 -3.05 -8.84 -16.09
C GLN A 85 -3.22 -7.36 -16.50
N ARG A 86 -3.32 -6.44 -15.51
CA ARG A 86 -3.47 -5.00 -15.72
C ARG A 86 -2.23 -4.21 -15.29
N GLY A 87 -1.09 -4.89 -15.15
CA GLY A 87 0.18 -4.26 -14.84
C GLY A 87 0.36 -3.88 -13.36
N VAL A 88 -0.54 -4.31 -12.49
CA VAL A 88 -0.50 -4.00 -11.05
C VAL A 88 -0.19 -5.25 -10.25
N TRP A 89 0.81 -5.16 -9.37
CA TRP A 89 1.12 -6.25 -8.44
C TRP A 89 0.60 -5.95 -7.05
N VAL A 90 -0.18 -6.88 -6.49
CA VAL A 90 -0.74 -6.76 -5.14
C VAL A 90 -0.53 -8.06 -4.36
N ARG A 91 -0.46 -7.95 -3.05
CA ARG A 91 -0.31 -9.08 -2.14
C ARG A 91 -1.47 -9.09 -1.14
N PRO A 92 -2.62 -9.65 -1.50
CA PRO A 92 -3.76 -9.73 -0.61
C PRO A 92 -3.46 -10.56 0.64
N PHE A 93 -4.06 -10.19 1.78
CA PHE A 93 -3.83 -10.87 3.05
C PHE A 93 -5.13 -11.06 3.83
N ARG A 94 -5.50 -12.30 4.14
CA ARG A 94 -6.77 -12.68 4.83
C ARG A 94 -7.98 -12.17 4.06
N ASN A 95 -8.66 -11.13 4.58
CA ASN A 95 -9.78 -10.43 3.95
C ASN A 95 -9.43 -9.00 3.52
N LEU A 96 -8.14 -8.68 3.42
CA LEU A 96 -7.63 -7.35 3.08
C LEU A 96 -7.00 -7.34 1.70
N VAL A 97 -7.47 -6.45 0.84
CA VAL A 97 -6.76 -5.98 -0.34
C VAL A 97 -6.11 -4.66 0.04
N TYR A 98 -4.78 -4.61 0.08
CA TYR A 98 -4.07 -3.41 0.51
C TYR A 98 -2.96 -3.04 -0.46
N THR A 99 -2.58 -1.77 -0.41
CA THR A 99 -1.48 -1.23 -1.19
C THR A 99 -0.65 -0.25 -0.37
N MET A 100 0.64 -0.18 -0.70
CA MET A 100 1.61 0.72 -0.09
C MET A 100 2.53 1.24 -1.21
N PRO A 101 2.05 2.15 -2.06
CA PRO A 101 2.84 2.69 -3.16
C PRO A 101 4.04 3.50 -2.63
N PRO A 102 5.17 3.51 -3.36
CA PRO A 102 6.31 4.38 -3.03
C PRO A 102 5.93 5.85 -3.00
N TYR A 103 6.65 6.66 -2.23
CA TYR A 103 6.42 8.12 -2.13
C TYR A 103 6.62 8.89 -3.44
N VAL A 104 7.30 8.28 -4.40
CA VAL A 104 7.56 8.84 -5.73
C VAL A 104 6.55 8.40 -6.79
N THR A 105 5.49 7.70 -6.40
CA THR A 105 4.43 7.26 -7.30
C THR A 105 3.74 8.48 -7.91
N SER A 106 3.59 8.48 -9.23
CA SER A 106 2.87 9.56 -9.93
C SER A 106 1.37 9.47 -9.68
N ASP A 107 0.67 10.59 -9.87
CA ASP A 107 -0.81 10.63 -9.75
C ASP A 107 -1.46 9.68 -10.77
N GLU A 108 -0.90 9.54 -11.96
CA GLU A 108 -1.38 8.62 -13.01
C GLU A 108 -1.25 7.15 -12.58
N ASP A 109 -0.06 6.77 -12.07
CA ASP A 109 0.17 5.42 -11.57
C ASP A 109 -0.71 5.11 -10.35
N LEU A 110 -0.91 6.10 -9.48
CA LEU A 110 -1.77 5.97 -8.30
C LEU A 110 -3.23 5.76 -8.69
N ALA A 111 -3.72 6.51 -9.70
CA ALA A 111 -5.05 6.34 -10.25
C ALA A 111 -5.22 4.95 -10.87
N THR A 112 -4.27 4.50 -11.68
CA THR A 112 -4.25 3.15 -12.27
C THR A 112 -4.28 2.08 -11.18
N LEU A 113 -3.44 2.21 -10.15
CA LEU A 113 -3.37 1.27 -9.04
C LEU A 113 -4.72 1.14 -8.33
N THR A 114 -5.33 2.27 -7.95
CA THR A 114 -6.59 2.27 -7.19
C THR A 114 -7.76 1.77 -8.03
N GLU A 115 -7.85 2.15 -9.30
CA GLU A 115 -8.86 1.67 -10.24
C GLU A 115 -8.79 0.15 -10.39
N VAL A 116 -7.60 -0.40 -10.60
CA VAL A 116 -7.39 -1.85 -10.73
C VAL A 116 -7.80 -2.58 -9.45
N LEU A 117 -7.49 -2.04 -8.27
CA LEU A 117 -7.88 -2.66 -6.99
C LEU A 117 -9.41 -2.68 -6.81
N VAL A 118 -10.09 -1.57 -7.08
CA VAL A 118 -11.56 -1.48 -6.98
C VAL A 118 -12.21 -2.46 -7.95
N HIS A 119 -11.77 -2.48 -9.21
CA HIS A 119 -12.31 -3.38 -10.23
C HIS A 119 -11.99 -4.85 -9.94
N ALA A 120 -10.83 -5.17 -9.39
CA ALA A 120 -10.50 -6.53 -8.97
C ALA A 120 -11.49 -7.03 -7.91
N VAL A 121 -11.79 -6.20 -6.89
CA VAL A 121 -12.76 -6.53 -5.85
C VAL A 121 -14.15 -6.68 -6.44
N ALA A 122 -14.60 -5.74 -7.27
CA ALA A 122 -15.91 -5.79 -7.92
C ALA A 122 -16.09 -7.04 -8.81
N THR A 123 -15.04 -7.43 -9.54
CA THR A 123 -15.10 -8.59 -10.45
C THR A 123 -15.07 -9.93 -9.72
N VAL A 124 -14.26 -10.01 -8.66
CA VAL A 124 -14.00 -11.29 -7.97
C VAL A 124 -15.01 -11.53 -6.84
N HIS A 125 -15.52 -10.48 -6.20
CA HIS A 125 -16.38 -10.55 -5.02
C HIS A 125 -17.73 -9.80 -5.17
N GLY A 126 -17.98 -9.21 -6.35
CA GLY A 126 -19.24 -8.49 -6.65
C GLY A 126 -20.42 -9.41 -6.91
#